data_5926d8ea9c24bc5a1c697d47bb152e75
#
_entry.id   5926d8ea9c24bc5a1c697d47bb152e75
#
_cell.length_a   1.000
_cell.length_b   1.000
_cell.length_c   1.000
_cell.angle_alpha   90.00
_cell.angle_beta   90.00
_cell.angle_gamma   90.00
#
_symmetry.space_group_name_H-M   'P 1'
#
loop_
_entity.id
_entity.type
_entity.pdbx_description
1 polymer ?
#
loop_
_entity_poly.entity_id
_entity_poly.type
_entity_poly.pdbx_seq_one_letter_code
_entity_poly.pdbx_strand_id
1 'polypeptide(L)' 'MLVYCVNDQAKPNGDHEVHNIGCSYLPGQQHQVRLGAFPSCQLAVAEAKQYFPQANGCIHCLKECHT' A
#
# COMPACT_ATOMS: atom_id res chain seq x y z
N MET A 1 -8.35 -4.91 12.91
CA MET A 1 -7.80 -4.89 11.54
C MET A 1 -7.56 -3.46 11.13
N LEU A 2 -6.45 -3.22 10.42
CA LEU A 2 -6.17 -1.92 9.85
C LEU A 2 -6.82 -1.80 8.46
N VAL A 3 -7.09 -0.56 8.05
CA VAL A 3 -7.55 -0.27 6.70
C VAL A 3 -6.34 0.18 5.88
N TYR A 4 -6.24 -0.35 4.66
CA TYR A 4 -5.09 -0.13 3.79
C TYR A 4 -5.49 0.55 2.49
N CYS A 5 -4.53 1.21 1.87
CA CYS A 5 -4.67 1.78 0.53
C CYS A 5 -3.37 1.56 -0.24
N VAL A 6 -3.45 1.73 -1.56
CA VAL A 6 -2.27 1.68 -2.42
C VAL A 6 -2.22 2.96 -3.24
N ASN A 7 -1.00 3.47 -3.44
CA ASN A 7 -0.77 4.66 -4.26
C ASN A 7 -0.89 4.26 -5.73
N ASP A 8 -1.79 4.92 -6.47
CA ASP A 8 -1.97 4.62 -7.88
C ASP A 8 -0.84 5.20 -8.75
N GLN A 9 0.02 6.03 -8.17
CA GLN A 9 1.21 6.54 -8.87
C GLN A 9 2.41 5.71 -8.47
N ALA A 10 3.14 5.21 -9.48
CA ALA A 10 4.34 4.43 -9.24
C ALA A 10 5.49 5.31 -8.78
N LYS A 11 6.35 4.78 -7.92
CA LYS A 11 7.63 5.36 -7.59
C LYS A 11 8.57 5.24 -8.81
N PRO A 12 9.72 5.94 -8.81
CA PRO A 12 10.69 5.81 -9.91
C PRO A 12 11.11 4.38 -10.20
N ASN A 13 11.11 3.49 -9.18
CA ASN A 13 11.47 2.08 -9.39
C ASN A 13 10.29 1.24 -9.92
N GLY A 14 9.12 1.84 -10.11
CA GLY A 14 7.94 1.15 -10.62
C GLY A 14 7.02 0.61 -9.55
N ASP A 15 7.38 0.71 -8.27
CA ASP A 15 6.56 0.18 -7.18
C ASP A 15 5.39 1.08 -6.86
N HIS A 16 4.24 0.47 -6.58
CA HIS A 16 3.06 1.13 -6.03
C HIS A 16 3.03 0.84 -4.53
N GLU A 17 3.18 1.86 -3.70
CA GLU A 17 3.29 1.66 -2.26
C GLU A 17 1.94 1.41 -1.62
N VAL A 18 1.90 0.36 -0.78
CA VAL A 18 0.75 0.04 0.06
C VAL A 18 1.00 0.66 1.43
N HIS A 19 0.00 1.36 1.95
CA HIS A 19 0.05 2.01 3.26
C HIS A 19 -1.14 1.60 4.11
N ASN A 20 -0.99 1.64 5.43
CA ASN A 20 -2.18 1.75 6.27
C ASN A 20 -2.62 3.22 6.26
N ILE A 21 -3.91 3.49 6.48
CA ILE A 21 -4.44 4.85 6.35
C ILE A 21 -3.97 5.79 7.44
N GLY A 22 -3.27 5.29 8.46
CA GLY A 22 -2.65 6.13 9.50
C GLY A 22 -1.21 6.51 9.20
N CYS A 23 -0.69 6.12 8.04
CA CYS A 23 0.71 6.39 7.68
C CYS A 23 0.95 7.88 7.48
N SER A 24 2.09 8.39 8.00
CA SER A 24 2.47 9.79 7.82
C SER A 24 2.93 10.12 6.40
N TYR A 25 3.15 9.11 5.58
CA TYR A 25 3.69 9.25 4.22
C TYR A 25 2.66 8.92 3.15
N LEU A 26 1.38 9.07 3.47
CA LEU A 26 0.31 8.82 2.50
C LEU A 26 0.40 9.79 1.32
N PRO A 27 0.06 9.31 0.10
CA PRO A 27 -0.10 10.23 -1.03
C PRO A 27 -1.37 11.05 -0.85
N GLY A 28 -1.56 12.04 -1.71
CA GLY A 28 -2.82 12.81 -1.72
C GLY A 28 -4.02 11.87 -1.90
N GLN A 29 -5.17 12.27 -1.35
CA GLN A 29 -6.36 11.42 -1.36
C GLN A 29 -6.76 10.96 -2.76
N GLN A 30 -6.55 11.79 -3.78
CA GLN A 30 -6.88 11.46 -5.15
C GLN A 30 -6.06 10.30 -5.70
N HIS A 31 -4.95 9.97 -5.03
CA HIS A 31 -4.06 8.88 -5.45
C HIS A 31 -4.17 7.66 -4.56
N GLN A 32 -5.05 7.69 -3.57
CA GLN A 32 -5.25 6.56 -2.65
C GLN A 32 -6.35 5.65 -3.18
N VAL A 33 -5.96 4.44 -3.58
CA VAL A 33 -6.94 3.39 -3.94
C VAL A 33 -7.21 2.58 -2.68
N ARG A 34 -8.42 2.66 -2.15
CA ARG A 34 -8.77 1.99 -0.91
C ARG A 34 -8.85 0.48 -1.13
N LEU A 35 -8.08 -0.27 -0.34
CA LEU A 35 -8.06 -1.73 -0.44
C LEU A 35 -9.05 -2.40 0.52
N GLY A 36 -9.34 -1.75 1.64
CA GLY A 36 -10.21 -2.30 2.66
C GLY A 36 -9.45 -2.69 3.92
N ALA A 37 -10.12 -3.38 4.83
CA ALA A 37 -9.55 -3.79 6.10
C ALA A 37 -8.99 -5.21 6.00
N PHE A 38 -7.77 -5.40 6.52
CA PHE A 38 -7.12 -6.71 6.51
C PHE A 38 -6.43 -6.96 7.86
N PRO A 39 -6.33 -8.24 8.26
CA PRO A 39 -5.65 -8.57 9.52
C PRO A 39 -4.12 -8.47 9.44
N SER A 40 -3.55 -8.36 8.23
CA SER A 40 -2.10 -8.26 8.06
C SER A 40 -1.76 -7.46 6.82
N CYS A 41 -0.57 -6.87 6.80
CA CYS A 41 -0.11 -6.16 5.61
C CYS A 41 0.17 -7.11 4.45
N GLN A 42 0.52 -8.38 4.74
CA GLN A 42 0.74 -9.37 3.70
C GLN A 42 -0.51 -9.56 2.84
N LEU A 43 -1.67 -9.64 3.49
CA LEU A 43 -2.93 -9.77 2.77
C LEU A 43 -3.28 -8.51 2.00
N ALA A 44 -3.01 -7.34 2.59
CA ALA A 44 -3.26 -6.07 1.92
C ALA A 44 -2.39 -5.92 0.66
N VAL A 45 -1.11 -6.28 0.75
CA VAL A 45 -0.20 -6.22 -0.40
C VAL A 45 -0.65 -7.22 -1.48
N ALA A 46 -1.08 -8.42 -1.07
CA ALA A 46 -1.60 -9.40 -2.02
C ALA A 46 -2.82 -8.87 -2.77
N GLU A 47 -3.72 -8.17 -2.06
CA GLU A 47 -4.88 -7.54 -2.68
C GLU A 47 -4.44 -6.44 -3.66
N ALA A 48 -3.49 -5.60 -3.25
CA ALA A 48 -2.99 -4.53 -4.11
C ALA A 48 -2.40 -5.06 -5.41
N LYS A 49 -1.76 -6.23 -5.36
CA LYS A 49 -1.16 -6.84 -6.55
C LYS A 49 -2.19 -7.28 -7.58
N GLN A 50 -3.46 -7.38 -7.21
CA GLN A 50 -4.54 -7.62 -8.17
C GLN A 50 -4.70 -6.44 -9.13
N TYR A 51 -4.35 -5.24 -8.68
CA TYR A 51 -4.49 -3.99 -9.45
C TYR A 51 -3.15 -3.50 -9.98
N PHE A 52 -2.10 -3.66 -9.18
CA PHE A 52 -0.75 -3.19 -9.50
C PHE A 52 0.24 -4.31 -9.21
N PRO A 53 0.69 -5.05 -10.25
CA PRO A 53 1.58 -6.20 -10.03
C PRO A 53 2.85 -5.88 -9.24
N GLN A 54 3.34 -4.62 -9.31
CA GLN A 54 4.50 -4.19 -8.54
C GLN A 54 4.11 -3.47 -7.23
N ALA A 55 3.04 -3.91 -6.58
CA ALA A 55 2.70 -3.38 -5.27
C ALA A 55 3.73 -3.84 -4.23
N ASN A 56 4.07 -2.93 -3.30
CA ASN A 56 5.08 -3.19 -2.27
C ASN A 56 4.69 -2.41 -1.02
N GLY A 57 4.98 -2.96 0.16
CA GLY A 57 4.67 -2.29 1.41
C GLY A 57 5.50 -1.04 1.61
N CYS A 58 4.90 -0.02 2.19
CA CYS A 58 5.60 1.22 2.53
C CYS A 58 6.69 0.92 3.56
N ILE A 59 7.91 1.42 3.32
CA ILE A 59 9.03 1.17 4.21
C ILE A 59 8.81 1.79 5.59
N HIS A 60 7.96 2.80 5.69
CA HIS A 60 7.72 3.49 6.97
C HIS A 60 6.64 2.83 7.81
N CYS A 61 5.48 2.52 7.22
CA CYS A 61 4.37 1.98 7.99
C CYS A 61 4.19 0.47 7.85
N LEU A 62 4.76 -0.14 6.84
CA LEU A 62 4.64 -1.59 6.58
C LEU A 62 6.01 -2.21 6.34
N LYS A 63 6.93 -1.99 7.28
CA LYS A 63 8.33 -2.46 7.14
C LYS A 63 8.42 -3.95 6.86
N GLU A 64 7.59 -4.76 7.54
CA GLU A 64 7.64 -6.21 7.38
C GLU A 64 7.14 -6.68 6.02
N CYS A 65 6.47 -5.80 5.29
CA CYS A 65 5.95 -6.11 3.95
C CYS A 65 6.72 -5.39 2.84
N HIS A 66 7.76 -4.64 3.20
CA HIS A 66 8.61 -3.96 2.24
C HIS A 66 9.75 -4.88 1.80
N THR A 67 9.94 -5.01 0.50
CA THR A 67 11.01 -5.85 -0.05
C THR A 67 12.01 -5.06 -0.90
#